data_1bdac2d44a81fa35227a2c20ab08da0d
#
_entry.id   1bdac2d44a81fa35227a2c20ab08da0d
#
_cell.length_a   1.000
_cell.length_b   1.000
_cell.length_c   1.000
_cell.angle_alpha   90.00
_cell.angle_beta   90.00
_cell.angle_gamma   90.00
#
_symmetry.space_group_name_H-M   'P 1'
#
loop_
_entity.id
_entity.type
_entity.pdbx_description
1 polymer ?
#
loop_
_entity_poly.entity_id
_entity_poly.type
_entity_poly.pdbx_seq_one_letter_code
_entity_poly.pdbx_strand_id
1 'polypeptide(L)'
;MLLLPLGARAQVTIDADYFTRGEVRRGGISKSSEDVDKNYGFDHANFIVERTKLSLDYAADNIQGRLTAQHSGTWGSKEGGDFNVHEAWMKFVSDKGFFAQIGRQNLSYDDQRIFGSDDWSMTGITHDVLKLGFEGHGHRLHIFAGYNQNPENITEGTFYSGGLQPYKTIEAAWYHWDIPRTNLGLSLLFADIGMQSGEKGSTDEYTMPRVRRQQVYGAFVTWKPGRLAAEAAYYRQGGVEEHGLPIDAWMASGKLSYSPSAHLTLYGGYDHLSGDDQYATPPMGQIGMIQHDKARGFSSVYGSHHKFYGAMDFFYVTTYYGGFTPGLQNAYGGITWKPGNKTSLDLAYHFLATATQLQNADKPLGHELEFSGSYSFRSNIKMSIGYSYMRGTETMVVLKRSTDNRQLRWAWLMLTVTPTIFSSR
;
A
#
# COMPACT_ATOMS: atom_id res chain seq x y z
N MET A 1 -46.78 19.67 30.04
CA MET A 1 -46.64 18.90 28.78
C MET A 1 -45.16 18.92 28.44
N LEU A 2 -44.41 17.91 28.95
CA LEU A 2 -42.98 17.78 28.67
C LEU A 2 -42.86 17.25 27.25
N LEU A 3 -42.34 18.09 26.34
CA LEU A 3 -41.83 17.66 25.05
C LEU A 3 -40.58 16.85 25.32
N LEU A 4 -40.69 15.53 25.27
CA LEU A 4 -39.53 14.65 25.16
C LEU A 4 -38.81 15.01 23.84
N PRO A 5 -37.49 15.23 23.84
CA PRO A 5 -36.77 15.44 22.62
C PRO A 5 -36.99 14.21 21.73
N LEU A 6 -37.31 14.43 20.47
CA LEU A 6 -37.32 13.39 19.43
C LEU A 6 -35.94 12.73 19.48
N GLY A 7 -35.90 11.53 20.03
CA GLY A 7 -34.67 10.80 20.23
C GLY A 7 -33.94 10.63 18.89
N ALA A 8 -32.72 11.06 18.82
CA ALA A 8 -31.83 10.78 17.72
C ALA A 8 -31.83 9.25 17.49
N ARG A 9 -32.27 8.82 16.31
CA ARG A 9 -32.31 7.41 15.98
C ARG A 9 -30.90 6.96 15.64
N ALA A 10 -30.36 6.10 16.50
CA ALA A 10 -29.13 5.40 16.18
C ALA A 10 -29.31 4.59 14.89
N GLN A 11 -28.41 4.76 13.95
CA GLN A 11 -28.35 3.94 12.75
C GLN A 11 -27.32 2.84 12.96
N VAL A 12 -27.72 1.61 12.70
CA VAL A 12 -26.84 0.44 12.66
C VAL A 12 -26.89 -0.16 11.26
N THR A 13 -25.72 -0.39 10.68
CA THR A 13 -25.61 -1.06 9.37
C THR A 13 -24.66 -2.26 9.52
N ILE A 14 -25.02 -3.38 8.89
CA ILE A 14 -24.16 -4.56 8.80
C ILE A 14 -23.91 -4.82 7.33
N ASP A 15 -22.66 -4.70 6.92
CA ASP A 15 -22.21 -4.95 5.56
C ASP A 15 -21.26 -6.16 5.54
N ALA A 16 -21.31 -6.94 4.46
CA ALA A 16 -20.29 -7.92 4.16
C ALA A 16 -19.48 -7.49 2.92
N ASP A 17 -18.21 -7.84 2.91
CA ASP A 17 -17.31 -7.75 1.77
C ASP A 17 -16.64 -9.11 1.61
N TYR A 18 -17.03 -9.83 0.56
CA TYR A 18 -16.43 -11.10 0.19
C TYR A 18 -15.74 -10.96 -1.15
N PHE A 19 -14.50 -11.38 -1.24
CA PHE A 19 -13.88 -11.67 -2.52
C PHE A 19 -13.19 -13.02 -2.55
N THR A 20 -13.19 -13.64 -3.72
CA THR A 20 -12.35 -14.77 -4.04
C THR A 20 -11.61 -14.50 -5.33
N ARG A 21 -10.32 -14.86 -5.37
CA ARG A 21 -9.45 -14.61 -6.51
C ARG A 21 -8.62 -15.84 -6.82
N GLY A 22 -8.84 -16.41 -8.03
CA GLY A 22 -7.99 -17.43 -8.60
C GLY A 22 -6.83 -16.79 -9.37
N GLU A 23 -5.63 -17.24 -9.15
CA GLU A 23 -4.41 -16.71 -9.75
C GLU A 23 -3.59 -17.82 -10.42
N VAL A 24 -3.00 -17.46 -11.58
CA VAL A 24 -2.03 -18.27 -12.30
C VAL A 24 -0.81 -17.41 -12.57
N ARG A 25 0.32 -17.78 -12.01
CA ARG A 25 1.60 -17.07 -12.18
C ARG A 25 2.62 -17.98 -12.85
N ARG A 26 3.37 -17.43 -13.81
CA ARG A 26 4.50 -18.11 -14.45
C ARG A 26 5.69 -17.18 -14.50
N GLY A 27 6.82 -17.64 -13.94
CA GLY A 27 8.03 -16.85 -13.77
C GLY A 27 7.88 -15.76 -12.70
N GLY A 28 8.97 -15.09 -12.40
CA GLY A 28 8.98 -13.94 -11.47
C GLY A 28 8.74 -14.26 -10.01
N ILE A 29 8.67 -15.50 -9.62
CA ILE A 29 8.61 -15.90 -8.23
C ILE A 29 10.02 -15.77 -7.67
N SER A 30 10.21 -14.81 -6.76
CA SER A 30 11.46 -14.69 -6.03
C SER A 30 11.68 -15.97 -5.23
N LYS A 31 12.77 -16.67 -5.50
CA LYS A 31 13.14 -17.84 -4.71
C LYS A 31 13.74 -17.39 -3.38
N SER A 32 13.30 -17.98 -2.28
CA SER A 32 14.01 -17.85 -1.02
C SER A 32 15.43 -18.44 -1.16
N SER A 33 16.37 -18.04 -0.29
CA SER A 33 17.72 -18.61 -0.30
C SER A 33 17.71 -20.13 -0.12
N GLU A 34 16.73 -20.69 0.59
CA GLU A 34 16.57 -22.13 0.78
C GLU A 34 16.06 -22.85 -0.47
N ASP A 35 15.25 -22.16 -1.31
CA ASP A 35 14.67 -22.75 -2.52
C ASP A 35 15.68 -22.80 -3.67
N VAL A 36 16.70 -21.95 -3.67
CA VAL A 36 17.78 -21.96 -4.67
C VAL A 36 18.60 -23.24 -4.57
N ASP A 37 18.86 -23.72 -3.36
CA ASP A 37 19.66 -24.95 -3.12
C ASP A 37 18.87 -26.24 -3.38
N LYS A 38 17.53 -26.21 -3.32
CA LYS A 38 16.68 -27.40 -3.45
C LYS A 38 16.25 -27.71 -4.88
N ASN A 39 16.63 -26.91 -5.86
CA ASN A 39 16.34 -27.11 -7.29
C ASN A 39 14.88 -27.50 -7.60
N TYR A 40 13.92 -26.95 -6.85
CA TYR A 40 12.51 -27.09 -7.17
C TYR A 40 12.21 -26.31 -8.45
N GLY A 41 12.11 -27.00 -9.56
CA GLY A 41 11.89 -26.44 -10.90
C GLY A 41 10.51 -25.81 -11.14
N PHE A 42 9.92 -25.17 -10.15
CA PHE A 42 8.59 -24.59 -10.28
C PHE A 42 8.66 -23.11 -10.60
N ASP A 43 8.56 -22.82 -11.89
CA ASP A 43 8.38 -21.47 -12.43
C ASP A 43 6.95 -20.95 -12.34
N HIS A 44 6.04 -21.67 -11.69
CA HIS A 44 4.63 -21.34 -11.72
C HIS A 44 3.96 -21.58 -10.37
N ALA A 45 2.95 -20.76 -10.09
CA ALA A 45 2.05 -20.93 -8.96
C ALA A 45 0.60 -20.79 -9.45
N ASN A 46 -0.28 -21.69 -8.96
CA ASN A 46 -1.71 -21.63 -9.16
C ASN A 46 -2.37 -21.77 -7.81
N PHE A 47 -3.20 -20.81 -7.45
CA PHE A 47 -3.86 -20.81 -6.13
C PHE A 47 -5.15 -20.02 -6.18
N ILE A 48 -6.02 -20.27 -5.21
CA ILE A 48 -7.23 -19.48 -4.97
C ILE A 48 -7.14 -18.93 -3.57
N VAL A 49 -7.32 -17.62 -3.45
CA VAL A 49 -7.40 -16.92 -2.18
C VAL A 49 -8.79 -16.35 -1.98
N GLU A 50 -9.17 -16.21 -0.71
CA GLU A 50 -10.43 -15.59 -0.35
C GLU A 50 -10.27 -14.67 0.85
N ARG A 51 -11.13 -13.65 0.93
CA ARG A 51 -11.28 -12.76 2.08
C ARG A 51 -12.74 -12.47 2.31
N THR A 52 -13.16 -12.57 3.55
CA THR A 52 -14.49 -12.16 4.01
C THR A 52 -14.34 -11.13 5.11
N LYS A 53 -14.95 -9.96 4.94
CA LYS A 53 -15.11 -8.96 6.00
C LYS A 53 -16.59 -8.88 6.39
N LEU A 54 -16.85 -8.78 7.68
CA LEU A 54 -18.17 -8.44 8.23
C LEU A 54 -18.01 -7.17 9.06
N SER A 55 -18.65 -6.09 8.62
CA SER A 55 -18.55 -4.77 9.25
C SER A 55 -19.88 -4.42 9.92
N LEU A 56 -19.80 -3.96 11.16
CA LEU A 56 -20.87 -3.33 11.88
C LEU A 56 -20.55 -1.85 12.04
N ASP A 57 -21.36 -1.00 11.43
CA ASP A 57 -21.28 0.45 11.52
C ASP A 57 -22.38 0.98 12.44
N TYR A 58 -22.02 1.89 13.33
CA TYR A 58 -22.90 2.62 14.20
C TYR A 58 -22.77 4.12 13.97
N ALA A 59 -23.89 4.81 13.89
CA ALA A 59 -23.93 6.27 13.82
C ALA A 59 -25.14 6.79 14.60
N ALA A 60 -24.89 7.67 15.56
CA ALA A 60 -25.94 8.40 16.29
C ALA A 60 -25.39 9.76 16.72
N ASP A 61 -26.18 10.81 16.47
CA ASP A 61 -25.81 12.20 16.79
C ASP A 61 -24.40 12.52 16.28
N ASN A 62 -23.48 12.68 17.19
CA ASN A 62 -22.09 13.02 16.96
C ASN A 62 -21.09 11.86 17.24
N ILE A 63 -21.61 10.65 17.42
CA ILE A 63 -20.79 9.43 17.66
C ILE A 63 -20.93 8.47 16.47
N GLN A 64 -19.81 8.00 15.98
CA GLN A 64 -19.71 6.97 14.95
C GLN A 64 -18.78 5.86 15.43
N GLY A 65 -19.02 4.64 15.02
CA GLY A 65 -18.14 3.51 15.33
C GLY A 65 -18.19 2.45 14.26
N ARG A 66 -17.12 1.70 14.13
CA ARG A 66 -17.01 0.55 13.24
C ARG A 66 -16.31 -0.59 13.95
N LEU A 67 -16.84 -1.81 13.75
CA LEU A 67 -16.17 -3.05 14.06
C LEU A 67 -16.18 -3.92 12.80
N THR A 68 -15.01 -4.29 12.28
CA THR A 68 -14.86 -5.18 11.13
C THR A 68 -14.08 -6.42 11.53
N ALA A 69 -14.73 -7.57 11.51
CA ALA A 69 -14.08 -8.88 11.57
C ALA A 69 -13.67 -9.32 10.15
N GLN A 70 -12.48 -9.90 10.00
CA GLN A 70 -11.95 -10.36 8.72
C GLN A 70 -11.45 -11.79 8.84
N HIS A 71 -11.84 -12.62 7.87
CA HIS A 71 -11.21 -13.91 7.59
C HIS A 71 -10.51 -13.82 6.23
N SER A 72 -9.32 -14.40 6.13
CA SER A 72 -8.58 -14.52 4.87
C SER A 72 -7.85 -15.85 4.81
N GLY A 73 -7.79 -16.46 3.64
CA GLY A 73 -7.15 -17.76 3.49
C GLY A 73 -6.87 -18.16 2.06
N THR A 74 -6.08 -19.20 1.91
CA THR A 74 -5.84 -19.88 0.63
C THR A 74 -6.57 -21.23 0.66
N TRP A 75 -7.31 -21.55 -0.39
CA TRP A 75 -8.04 -22.80 -0.48
C TRP A 75 -7.11 -24.00 -0.38
N GLY A 76 -7.51 -24.98 0.43
CA GLY A 76 -6.71 -26.17 0.72
C GLY A 76 -5.70 -26.00 1.86
N SER A 77 -5.59 -24.83 2.49
CA SER A 77 -4.79 -24.64 3.70
C SER A 77 -5.34 -25.47 4.86
N LYS A 78 -4.49 -26.24 5.53
CA LYS A 78 -4.85 -27.03 6.72
C LYS A 78 -5.17 -26.15 7.93
N GLU A 79 -4.59 -24.97 7.98
CA GLU A 79 -4.72 -24.01 9.09
C GLU A 79 -6.03 -23.21 9.00
N GLY A 80 -6.81 -23.38 7.92
CA GLY A 80 -8.12 -22.73 7.75
C GLY A 80 -8.09 -21.24 7.47
N GLY A 81 -6.90 -20.61 7.41
CA GLY A 81 -6.71 -19.18 7.20
C GLY A 81 -6.63 -18.37 8.50
N ASP A 82 -6.50 -17.04 8.34
CA ASP A 82 -6.35 -16.09 9.44
C ASP A 82 -7.68 -15.41 9.74
N PHE A 83 -8.03 -15.32 11.03
CA PHE A 83 -9.17 -14.54 11.50
C PHE A 83 -8.68 -13.42 12.43
N ASN A 84 -9.05 -12.18 12.14
CA ASN A 84 -8.63 -11.02 12.91
C ASN A 84 -9.70 -9.92 12.96
N VAL A 85 -9.49 -8.95 13.86
CA VAL A 85 -10.21 -7.68 13.85
C VAL A 85 -9.47 -6.73 12.94
N HIS A 86 -10.06 -6.42 11.78
CA HIS A 86 -9.48 -5.54 10.78
C HIS A 86 -9.64 -4.06 11.15
N GLU A 87 -10.83 -3.64 11.59
CA GLU A 87 -11.09 -2.31 12.13
C GLU A 87 -11.87 -2.40 13.45
N ALA A 88 -11.55 -1.55 14.40
CA ALA A 88 -12.28 -1.40 15.66
C ALA A 88 -12.04 0.01 16.20
N TRP A 89 -12.93 0.95 15.92
CA TRP A 89 -12.75 2.34 16.30
C TRP A 89 -14.05 3.03 16.65
N MET A 90 -13.90 4.09 17.45
CA MET A 90 -14.96 5.06 17.74
C MET A 90 -14.51 6.44 17.31
N LYS A 91 -15.43 7.23 16.75
CA LYS A 91 -15.23 8.61 16.28
C LYS A 91 -16.28 9.53 16.91
N PHE A 92 -15.83 10.60 17.51
CA PHE A 92 -16.65 11.71 17.93
C PHE A 92 -16.51 12.86 16.93
N VAL A 93 -17.62 13.44 16.49
CA VAL A 93 -17.66 14.53 15.51
C VAL A 93 -18.42 15.70 16.10
N SER A 94 -17.82 16.89 16.08
CA SER A 94 -18.51 18.12 16.49
C SER A 94 -19.24 18.79 15.32
N ASP A 95 -20.25 19.60 15.61
CA ASP A 95 -20.99 20.37 14.59
C ASP A 95 -20.11 21.37 13.82
N LYS A 96 -18.91 21.67 14.30
CA LYS A 96 -17.94 22.58 13.69
C LYS A 96 -16.92 21.88 12.81
N GLY A 97 -17.06 20.56 12.58
CA GLY A 97 -16.17 19.76 11.72
C GLY A 97 -14.90 19.26 12.43
N PHE A 98 -14.74 19.48 13.73
CA PHE A 98 -13.67 18.82 14.50
C PHE A 98 -14.07 17.39 14.83
N PHE A 99 -13.09 16.49 14.87
CA PHE A 99 -13.31 15.11 15.29
C PHE A 99 -12.14 14.52 16.06
N ALA A 100 -12.45 13.49 16.85
CA ALA A 100 -11.48 12.59 17.46
C ALA A 100 -11.89 11.16 17.14
N GLN A 101 -10.97 10.35 16.63
CA GLN A 101 -11.17 8.95 16.30
C GLN A 101 -10.06 8.11 16.95
N ILE A 102 -10.43 7.06 17.69
CA ILE A 102 -9.49 6.20 18.38
C ILE A 102 -9.75 4.74 18.09
N GLY A 103 -8.70 3.97 17.96
CA GLY A 103 -8.72 2.53 17.77
C GLY A 103 -8.08 2.11 16.42
N ARG A 104 -8.28 0.83 16.07
CA ARG A 104 -7.78 0.22 14.85
C ARG A 104 -8.54 0.74 13.65
N GLN A 105 -7.87 1.44 12.76
CA GLN A 105 -8.48 2.13 11.64
C GLN A 105 -7.58 2.15 10.41
N ASN A 106 -8.20 2.29 9.27
CA ASN A 106 -7.50 2.53 8.02
C ASN A 106 -6.99 3.98 7.94
N LEU A 107 -5.76 4.15 7.46
CA LEU A 107 -5.17 5.44 7.12
C LEU A 107 -4.92 5.46 5.61
N SER A 108 -5.74 6.22 4.88
CA SER A 108 -5.65 6.31 3.43
C SER A 108 -5.65 7.76 3.02
N TYR A 109 -4.54 8.23 2.44
CA TYR A 109 -4.32 9.61 2.07
C TYR A 109 -3.83 9.76 0.63
N ASP A 110 -4.28 10.82 -0.03
CA ASP A 110 -3.88 11.21 -1.39
C ASP A 110 -4.04 10.05 -2.41
N ASP A 111 -2.99 9.72 -3.15
CA ASP A 111 -2.97 8.59 -4.07
C ASP A 111 -2.69 7.23 -3.39
N GLN A 112 -2.51 7.23 -2.06
CA GLN A 112 -2.18 6.07 -1.23
C GLN A 112 -0.75 5.56 -1.42
N ARG A 113 0.16 6.41 -1.83
CA ARG A 113 1.56 6.04 -2.06
C ARG A 113 2.36 5.91 -0.77
N ILE A 114 1.98 6.66 0.29
CA ILE A 114 2.64 6.65 1.60
C ILE A 114 1.77 5.97 2.66
N PHE A 115 0.48 6.30 2.71
CA PHE A 115 -0.52 5.64 3.55
C PHE A 115 -1.67 5.17 2.68
N GLY A 116 -1.96 3.88 2.69
CA GLY A 116 -3.01 3.26 1.91
C GLY A 116 -3.66 2.08 2.60
N SER A 117 -4.81 1.67 2.12
CA SER A 117 -5.57 0.53 2.65
C SER A 117 -5.06 -0.83 2.20
N ASP A 118 -4.39 -0.85 1.06
CA ASP A 118 -3.97 -2.06 0.37
C ASP A 118 -5.08 -3.13 0.23
N ASP A 119 -6.27 -2.68 -0.17
CA ASP A 119 -7.45 -3.55 -0.28
C ASP A 119 -7.32 -4.69 -1.30
N TRP A 120 -6.30 -4.64 -2.14
CA TRP A 120 -5.94 -5.74 -3.04
C TRP A 120 -5.37 -6.95 -2.29
N SER A 121 -4.61 -6.70 -1.23
CA SER A 121 -4.01 -7.76 -0.41
C SER A 121 -5.07 -8.51 0.40
N MET A 122 -4.68 -9.70 0.88
CA MET A 122 -5.56 -10.53 1.71
C MET A 122 -5.80 -9.92 3.09
N THR A 123 -4.83 -9.17 3.60
CA THR A 123 -4.88 -8.62 4.96
C THR A 123 -5.33 -7.17 5.01
N GLY A 124 -4.99 -6.37 3.99
CA GLY A 124 -5.11 -4.91 4.04
C GLY A 124 -4.12 -4.28 5.02
N ILE A 125 -4.17 -2.95 5.15
CA ILE A 125 -3.32 -2.19 6.09
C ILE A 125 -4.22 -1.39 7.01
N THR A 126 -4.03 -1.55 8.33
CA THR A 126 -4.69 -0.78 9.38
C THR A 126 -3.71 -0.38 10.48
N HIS A 127 -4.06 0.63 11.27
CA HIS A 127 -3.20 1.19 12.30
C HIS A 127 -3.97 1.41 13.60
N ASP A 128 -3.34 1.11 14.72
CA ASP A 128 -3.88 1.39 16.06
C ASP A 128 -3.43 2.80 16.48
N VAL A 129 -4.31 3.81 16.30
CA VAL A 129 -3.96 5.22 16.48
C VAL A 129 -5.09 6.03 17.12
N LEU A 130 -4.71 7.12 17.77
CA LEU A 130 -5.58 8.26 18.03
C LEU A 130 -5.41 9.25 16.88
N LYS A 131 -6.51 9.61 16.21
CA LYS A 131 -6.56 10.60 15.13
C LYS A 131 -7.48 11.76 15.54
N LEU A 132 -6.92 12.95 15.52
CA LEU A 132 -7.63 14.22 15.70
C LEU A 132 -7.71 14.92 14.36
N GLY A 133 -8.80 15.59 14.07
CA GLY A 133 -8.90 16.28 12.79
C GLY A 133 -9.96 17.37 12.75
N PHE A 134 -9.89 18.09 11.64
CA PHE A 134 -10.86 19.09 11.23
C PHE A 134 -11.17 18.90 9.74
N GLU A 135 -12.45 18.90 9.39
CA GLU A 135 -12.91 18.87 8.02
C GLU A 135 -14.00 19.94 7.80
N GLY A 136 -13.71 20.92 6.96
CA GLY A 136 -14.64 21.99 6.67
C GLY A 136 -14.07 23.03 5.72
N HIS A 137 -14.96 23.71 4.98
CA HIS A 137 -14.63 24.82 4.07
C HIS A 137 -13.54 24.54 3.04
N GLY A 138 -13.44 23.25 2.57
CA GLY A 138 -12.41 22.82 1.62
C GLY A 138 -11.07 22.49 2.27
N HIS A 139 -10.98 22.56 3.61
CA HIS A 139 -9.79 22.19 4.38
C HIS A 139 -10.02 20.88 5.12
N ARG A 140 -9.01 20.04 5.15
CA ARG A 140 -8.95 18.80 5.95
C ARG A 140 -7.59 18.75 6.64
N LEU A 141 -7.59 18.67 7.94
CA LEU A 141 -6.37 18.50 8.77
C LEU A 141 -6.55 17.26 9.63
N HIS A 142 -5.66 16.30 9.50
CA HIS A 142 -5.60 15.11 10.34
C HIS A 142 -4.24 15.04 11.03
N ILE A 143 -4.24 14.85 12.33
CA ILE A 143 -3.05 14.58 13.14
C ILE A 143 -3.30 13.27 13.84
N PHE A 144 -2.35 12.34 13.79
CA PHE A 144 -2.51 11.05 14.43
C PHE A 144 -1.22 10.57 15.08
N ALA A 145 -1.41 9.77 16.14
CA ALA A 145 -0.32 9.15 16.86
C ALA A 145 -0.69 7.71 17.24
N GLY A 146 0.29 6.81 17.14
CA GLY A 146 0.20 5.42 17.53
C GLY A 146 1.39 4.96 18.33
N TYR A 147 1.15 3.99 19.21
CA TYR A 147 2.18 3.38 20.04
C TYR A 147 1.90 1.90 20.16
N ASN A 148 2.89 1.06 19.78
CA ASN A 148 2.77 -0.38 19.79
C ASN A 148 3.57 -0.98 20.94
N GLN A 149 2.96 -1.95 21.64
CA GLN A 149 3.51 -2.67 22.76
C GLN A 149 3.41 -4.18 22.51
N ASN A 150 4.41 -4.94 22.97
CA ASN A 150 4.31 -6.40 22.96
C ASN A 150 3.17 -6.84 23.91
N PRO A 151 2.11 -7.49 23.40
CA PRO A 151 1.00 -7.93 24.24
C PRO A 151 1.37 -9.08 25.19
N GLU A 152 2.41 -9.85 24.87
CA GLU A 152 2.87 -10.98 25.69
C GLU A 152 3.68 -10.52 26.91
N ASN A 153 4.21 -9.32 26.89
CA ASN A 153 5.01 -8.77 27.98
C ASN A 153 4.71 -7.29 28.24
N ILE A 154 3.53 -7.01 28.80
CA ILE A 154 3.10 -5.66 29.15
C ILE A 154 3.59 -5.19 30.52
N THR A 155 4.16 -6.08 31.31
CA THR A 155 4.58 -5.82 32.71
C THR A 155 6.07 -5.52 32.83
N GLU A 156 6.89 -5.93 31.87
CA GLU A 156 8.35 -5.81 31.91
C GLU A 156 8.89 -5.09 30.69
N GLY A 157 8.99 -3.78 30.79
CA GLY A 157 9.53 -2.95 29.73
C GLY A 157 8.53 -2.64 28.60
N THR A 158 9.05 -2.06 27.52
CA THR A 158 8.25 -1.52 26.43
C THR A 158 8.68 -2.06 25.06
N PHE A 159 9.38 -3.20 25.04
CA PHE A 159 9.86 -3.76 23.77
C PHE A 159 8.71 -4.24 22.90
N TYR A 160 8.80 -3.95 21.59
CA TYR A 160 7.85 -4.38 20.57
C TYR A 160 8.61 -5.10 19.45
N SER A 161 8.39 -6.40 19.30
CA SER A 161 9.12 -7.24 18.35
C SER A 161 8.32 -7.60 17.10
N GLY A 162 7.20 -7.01 16.90
CA GLY A 162 6.31 -7.28 15.78
C GLY A 162 4.86 -7.10 16.17
N GLY A 163 3.98 -7.15 15.21
CA GLY A 163 2.55 -6.98 15.37
C GLY A 163 1.91 -6.53 14.07
N LEU A 164 0.80 -5.79 14.18
CA LEU A 164 0.04 -5.35 13.03
C LEU A 164 0.88 -4.49 12.06
N GLN A 165 1.69 -3.58 12.61
CA GLN A 165 2.62 -2.75 11.85
C GLN A 165 4.01 -2.76 12.52
N PRO A 166 5.10 -2.64 11.74
CA PRO A 166 6.45 -2.83 12.27
C PRO A 166 6.99 -1.66 13.11
N TYR A 167 6.27 -0.54 13.23
CA TYR A 167 6.74 0.60 14.03
C TYR A 167 6.44 0.43 15.53
N LYS A 168 7.31 1.01 16.37
CA LYS A 168 7.06 1.21 17.80
C LYS A 168 6.16 2.40 18.04
N THR A 169 6.45 3.52 17.38
CA THR A 169 5.65 4.75 17.42
C THR A 169 5.43 5.30 16.02
N ILE A 170 4.34 6.01 15.85
CA ILE A 170 4.07 6.80 14.65
C ILE A 170 3.38 8.09 15.06
N GLU A 171 3.89 9.21 14.59
CA GLU A 171 3.27 10.53 14.69
C GLU A 171 3.21 11.16 13.33
N ALA A 172 2.02 11.63 12.91
CA ALA A 172 1.89 12.21 11.58
C ALA A 172 0.86 13.33 11.53
N ALA A 173 1.02 14.20 10.56
CA ALA A 173 0.08 15.24 10.19
C ALA A 173 -0.13 15.22 8.67
N TRP A 174 -1.38 15.26 8.26
CA TRP A 174 -1.78 15.43 6.89
C TRP A 174 -2.75 16.59 6.79
N TYR A 175 -2.50 17.48 5.82
CA TYR A 175 -3.35 18.61 5.51
C TYR A 175 -3.71 18.59 4.05
N HIS A 176 -4.97 18.84 3.72
CA HIS A 176 -5.45 19.00 2.36
C HIS A 176 -6.30 20.26 2.22
N TRP A 177 -6.12 20.94 1.11
CA TRP A 177 -6.88 22.12 0.73
C TRP A 177 -7.39 22.00 -0.70
N ASP A 178 -8.73 22.00 -0.86
CA ASP A 178 -9.41 22.21 -2.13
C ASP A 178 -9.42 23.72 -2.42
N ILE A 179 -8.54 24.19 -3.30
CA ILE A 179 -8.35 25.62 -3.56
C ILE A 179 -9.55 26.16 -4.36
N PRO A 180 -10.36 27.07 -3.79
CA PRO A 180 -11.59 27.51 -4.41
C PRO A 180 -11.38 28.10 -5.80
N ARG A 181 -12.22 27.77 -6.76
CA ARG A 181 -12.24 28.29 -8.13
C ARG A 181 -11.04 27.94 -9.01
N THR A 182 -10.17 27.05 -8.60
CA THR A 182 -8.94 26.70 -9.35
C THR A 182 -8.93 25.29 -9.91
N ASN A 183 -9.83 24.40 -9.45
CA ASN A 183 -9.79 22.96 -9.68
C ASN A 183 -8.49 22.30 -9.16
N LEU A 184 -7.77 22.96 -8.25
CA LEU A 184 -6.54 22.48 -7.62
C LEU A 184 -6.85 21.93 -6.22
N GLY A 185 -6.28 20.78 -5.92
CA GLY A 185 -6.16 20.23 -4.56
C GLY A 185 -4.68 20.17 -4.19
N LEU A 186 -4.34 20.62 -3.01
CA LEU A 186 -2.98 20.54 -2.46
C LEU A 186 -3.01 19.78 -1.14
N SER A 187 -2.19 18.76 -1.02
CA SER A 187 -1.94 18.07 0.24
C SER A 187 -0.50 18.23 0.69
N LEU A 188 -0.31 18.31 2.01
CA LEU A 188 0.98 18.25 2.68
C LEU A 188 0.95 17.10 3.68
N LEU A 189 2.01 16.31 3.75
CA LEU A 189 2.16 15.20 4.67
C LEU A 189 3.50 15.29 5.38
N PHE A 190 3.47 15.03 6.68
CA PHE A 190 4.64 14.76 7.51
C PHE A 190 4.34 13.54 8.39
N ALA A 191 5.25 12.59 8.44
CA ALA A 191 5.19 11.44 9.34
C ALA A 191 6.57 11.20 9.95
N ASP A 192 6.59 10.93 11.26
CA ASP A 192 7.75 10.50 12.02
C ASP A 192 7.48 9.11 12.58
N ILE A 193 8.28 8.13 12.17
CA ILE A 193 8.07 6.71 12.40
C ILE A 193 9.23 6.19 13.23
N GLY A 194 8.94 5.74 14.43
CA GLY A 194 9.90 5.15 15.35
C GLY A 194 10.00 3.64 15.14
N MET A 195 11.11 3.16 14.59
CA MET A 195 11.41 1.74 14.44
C MET A 195 12.21 1.28 15.65
N GLN A 196 11.76 0.22 16.30
CA GLN A 196 12.50 -0.36 17.43
C GLN A 196 13.53 -1.34 16.91
N SER A 197 14.80 -1.05 17.18
CA SER A 197 15.91 -1.96 16.94
C SER A 197 16.41 -2.53 18.25
N GLY A 198 16.91 -3.76 18.22
CA GLY A 198 17.56 -4.42 19.33
C GLY A 198 18.02 -5.78 18.86
N GLU A 199 19.16 -6.22 19.33
CA GLU A 199 19.64 -7.58 19.09
C GLU A 199 19.09 -8.49 20.19
N LYS A 200 18.49 -9.60 19.80
CA LYS A 200 18.19 -10.69 20.71
C LYS A 200 19.52 -11.37 21.06
N GLY A 201 19.96 -11.21 22.29
CA GLY A 201 21.14 -11.88 22.78
C GLY A 201 20.97 -13.41 22.81
N SER A 202 22.06 -14.17 22.94
CA SER A 202 22.04 -15.64 23.04
C SER A 202 21.25 -16.19 24.25
N THR A 203 20.81 -15.31 25.15
CA THR A 203 20.04 -15.62 26.37
C THR A 203 18.61 -15.14 26.33
N ASP A 204 18.04 -14.85 25.13
CA ASP A 204 16.73 -14.22 24.97
C ASP A 204 16.60 -12.80 25.58
N GLU A 205 17.64 -12.23 26.10
CA GLU A 205 17.67 -10.84 26.55
C GLU A 205 17.93 -9.90 25.37
N TYR A 206 17.04 -8.91 25.22
CA TYR A 206 17.23 -7.85 24.23
C TYR A 206 18.20 -6.80 24.79
N THR A 207 19.40 -6.72 24.21
CA THR A 207 20.37 -5.71 24.57
C THR A 207 19.90 -4.34 24.09
N MET A 208 19.51 -3.50 25.05
CA MET A 208 19.20 -2.08 24.90
C MET A 208 18.31 -1.73 23.68
N PRO A 209 16.99 -1.93 23.78
CA PRO A 209 16.08 -1.52 22.73
C PRO A 209 16.22 -0.02 22.49
N ARG A 210 16.48 0.35 21.24
CA ARG A 210 16.54 1.75 20.79
C ARG A 210 15.42 2.00 19.80
N VAL A 211 14.79 3.15 19.91
CA VAL A 211 13.84 3.60 18.87
C VAL A 211 14.57 4.59 17.99
N ARG A 212 14.74 4.22 16.73
CA ARG A 212 15.30 5.07 15.69
C ARG A 212 14.18 5.66 14.87
N ARG A 213 14.31 6.92 14.50
CA ARG A 213 13.24 7.67 13.88
C ARG A 213 13.57 7.96 12.41
N GLN A 214 12.63 7.59 11.54
CA GLN A 214 12.65 7.98 10.14
C GLN A 214 11.49 8.93 9.86
N GLN A 215 11.74 9.95 9.05
CA GLN A 215 10.73 10.91 8.64
C GLN A 215 10.37 10.72 7.18
N VAL A 216 9.08 10.90 6.88
CA VAL A 216 8.56 11.03 5.52
C VAL A 216 7.79 12.32 5.43
N TYR A 217 8.12 13.17 4.48
CA TYR A 217 7.42 14.44 4.29
C TYR A 217 7.37 14.86 2.82
N GLY A 218 6.31 15.55 2.44
CA GLY A 218 6.13 15.98 1.07
C GLY A 218 4.76 16.54 0.76
N ALA A 219 4.49 16.62 -0.53
CA ALA A 219 3.29 17.21 -1.06
C ALA A 219 2.68 16.37 -2.20
N PHE A 220 1.37 16.44 -2.30
CA PHE A 220 0.60 15.88 -3.40
C PHE A 220 -0.33 16.96 -3.97
N VAL A 221 -0.36 17.08 -5.29
CA VAL A 221 -1.16 18.07 -6.00
C VAL A 221 -2.06 17.38 -7.01
N THR A 222 -3.31 17.80 -7.06
CA THR A 222 -4.27 17.43 -8.12
C THR A 222 -4.77 18.66 -8.85
N TRP A 223 -4.96 18.54 -10.16
CA TRP A 223 -5.58 19.56 -10.99
C TRP A 223 -6.53 18.93 -11.99
N LYS A 224 -7.80 19.32 -11.95
CA LYS A 224 -8.89 18.65 -12.70
C LYS A 224 -9.75 19.64 -13.49
N PRO A 225 -9.21 20.33 -14.52
CA PRO A 225 -9.98 21.25 -15.34
C PRO A 225 -10.74 20.49 -16.44
N GLY A 226 -12.02 20.21 -16.22
CA GLY A 226 -12.90 19.61 -17.22
C GLY A 226 -12.50 18.18 -17.62
N ARG A 227 -11.98 18.01 -18.84
CA ARG A 227 -11.59 16.70 -19.40
C ARG A 227 -10.14 16.29 -19.10
N LEU A 228 -9.37 17.19 -18.54
CA LEU A 228 -8.00 16.94 -18.12
C LEU A 228 -7.94 16.66 -16.63
N ALA A 229 -7.04 15.79 -16.21
CA ALA A 229 -6.66 15.62 -14.82
C ALA A 229 -5.15 15.43 -14.76
N ALA A 230 -4.50 16.14 -13.84
CA ALA A 230 -3.09 16.00 -13.54
C ALA A 230 -2.91 15.72 -12.06
N GLU A 231 -1.94 14.86 -11.74
CA GLU A 231 -1.54 14.51 -10.38
C GLU A 231 -0.02 14.59 -10.31
N ALA A 232 0.51 15.12 -9.22
CA ALA A 232 1.94 15.14 -8.95
C ALA A 232 2.22 14.93 -7.47
N ALA A 233 3.26 14.18 -7.16
CA ALA A 233 3.73 13.96 -5.80
C ALA A 233 5.24 14.17 -5.70
N TYR A 234 5.68 14.68 -4.57
CA TYR A 234 7.08 14.72 -4.17
C TYR A 234 7.19 14.42 -2.68
N TYR A 235 7.97 13.41 -2.34
CA TYR A 235 8.22 13.04 -0.94
C TYR A 235 9.71 12.85 -0.70
N ARG A 236 10.16 13.23 0.49
CA ARG A 236 11.51 12.94 1.01
C ARG A 236 11.44 12.07 2.24
N GLN A 237 12.49 11.31 2.45
CA GLN A 237 12.74 10.53 3.65
C GLN A 237 14.07 10.95 4.26
N GLY A 238 14.08 11.04 5.58
CA GLY A 238 15.24 11.41 6.37
C GLY A 238 15.25 10.65 7.71
N GLY A 239 16.19 11.01 8.57
CA GLY A 239 16.37 10.37 9.86
C GLY A 239 17.31 9.19 9.80
N VAL A 240 17.00 8.11 10.52
CA VAL A 240 17.88 6.94 10.71
C VAL A 240 17.03 5.67 10.60
N GLU A 241 17.45 4.73 9.76
CA GLU A 241 16.78 3.43 9.65
C GLU A 241 17.01 2.53 10.87
N GLU A 242 16.30 1.40 10.94
CA GLU A 242 16.34 0.45 12.04
C GLU A 242 17.77 0.01 12.41
N HIS A 243 18.65 -0.22 11.44
CA HIS A 243 20.03 -0.65 11.66
C HIS A 243 21.04 0.48 11.90
N GLY A 244 20.59 1.75 11.86
CA GLY A 244 21.40 2.91 12.23
C GLY A 244 22.01 3.68 11.10
N LEU A 245 21.65 3.38 9.86
CA LEU A 245 22.12 4.09 8.68
C LEU A 245 21.28 5.37 8.49
N PRO A 246 21.90 6.54 8.29
CA PRO A 246 21.17 7.76 7.96
C PRO A 246 20.40 7.61 6.66
N ILE A 247 19.17 8.13 6.59
CA ILE A 247 18.33 8.09 5.40
C ILE A 247 18.42 9.41 4.64
N ASP A 248 18.57 9.33 3.31
CA ASP A 248 18.55 10.47 2.40
C ASP A 248 17.90 10.05 1.08
N ALA A 249 16.60 9.82 1.12
CA ALA A 249 15.83 9.28 0.00
C ALA A 249 14.73 10.24 -0.45
N TRP A 250 14.30 10.12 -1.71
CA TRP A 250 13.22 10.92 -2.27
C TRP A 250 12.50 10.21 -3.39
N MET A 251 11.28 10.65 -3.66
CA MET A 251 10.53 10.24 -4.83
C MET A 251 9.84 11.43 -5.48
N ALA A 252 9.62 11.34 -6.78
CA ALA A 252 8.74 12.22 -7.53
C ALA A 252 7.85 11.40 -8.47
N SER A 253 6.60 11.81 -8.62
CA SER A 253 5.68 11.23 -9.59
C SER A 253 4.85 12.30 -10.29
N GLY A 254 4.46 12.02 -11.53
CA GLY A 254 3.53 12.83 -12.28
C GLY A 254 2.66 11.98 -13.18
N LYS A 255 1.37 12.28 -13.23
CA LYS A 255 0.39 11.61 -14.10
C LYS A 255 -0.49 12.65 -14.77
N LEU A 256 -0.72 12.48 -16.05
CA LEU A 256 -1.67 13.25 -16.83
C LEU A 256 -2.73 12.32 -17.40
N SER A 257 -4.00 12.71 -17.32
CA SER A 257 -5.12 11.97 -17.90
C SER A 257 -5.98 12.90 -18.74
N TYR A 258 -6.46 12.38 -19.86
CA TYR A 258 -7.38 13.08 -20.75
C TYR A 258 -8.59 12.22 -21.06
N SER A 259 -9.79 12.72 -20.77
CA SER A 259 -11.07 12.02 -21.03
C SER A 259 -11.83 12.70 -22.17
N PRO A 260 -11.58 12.31 -23.45
CA PRO A 260 -12.29 12.88 -24.60
C PRO A 260 -13.79 12.65 -24.52
N SER A 261 -14.22 11.60 -23.84
CA SER A 261 -15.63 11.28 -23.58
C SER A 261 -15.81 10.67 -22.20
N ALA A 262 -17.05 10.48 -21.75
CA ALA A 262 -17.36 9.75 -20.52
C ALA A 262 -16.94 8.26 -20.57
N HIS A 263 -16.70 7.74 -21.77
CA HIS A 263 -16.40 6.33 -22.01
C HIS A 263 -14.92 6.04 -22.20
N LEU A 264 -14.10 7.04 -22.45
CA LEU A 264 -12.68 6.85 -22.78
C LEU A 264 -11.80 7.79 -21.96
N THR A 265 -10.76 7.25 -21.37
CA THR A 265 -9.68 8.00 -20.72
C THR A 265 -8.35 7.51 -21.23
N LEU A 266 -7.51 8.43 -21.67
CA LEU A 266 -6.10 8.21 -21.98
C LEU A 266 -5.28 8.75 -20.82
N TYR A 267 -4.24 8.03 -20.41
CA TYR A 267 -3.37 8.52 -19.35
C TYR A 267 -1.91 8.14 -19.58
N GLY A 268 -1.02 8.89 -18.97
CA GLY A 268 0.41 8.58 -18.95
C GLY A 268 1.07 9.25 -17.75
N GLY A 269 2.19 8.72 -17.33
CA GLY A 269 2.90 9.22 -16.17
C GLY A 269 4.32 8.73 -16.08
N TYR A 270 4.99 9.24 -15.07
CA TYR A 270 6.35 8.89 -14.74
C TYR A 270 6.55 8.92 -13.22
N ASP A 271 7.17 7.88 -12.69
CA ASP A 271 7.58 7.77 -11.29
C ASP A 271 9.09 7.64 -11.22
N HIS A 272 9.69 8.31 -10.25
CA HIS A 272 11.11 8.19 -9.91
C HIS A 272 11.25 7.99 -8.40
N LEU A 273 11.82 6.87 -8.01
CA LEU A 273 12.21 6.56 -6.64
C LEU A 273 13.73 6.56 -6.58
N SER A 274 14.32 7.37 -5.71
CA SER A 274 15.77 7.39 -5.50
C SER A 274 16.29 6.02 -5.06
N GLY A 275 17.55 5.77 -5.32
CA GLY A 275 18.23 4.53 -5.00
C GLY A 275 19.66 4.75 -4.54
N ASP A 276 20.24 3.68 -4.05
CA ASP A 276 21.65 3.64 -3.64
C ASP A 276 22.55 3.67 -4.87
N ASP A 277 23.43 4.66 -4.96
CA ASP A 277 24.32 4.91 -6.08
C ASP A 277 25.73 4.33 -5.93
N GLN A 278 26.05 3.79 -4.75
CA GLN A 278 27.36 3.26 -4.43
C GLN A 278 27.52 1.76 -4.71
N TYR A 279 26.60 1.18 -5.51
CA TYR A 279 26.57 -0.26 -5.74
C TYR A 279 27.41 -0.71 -6.92
N ALA A 280 28.44 -1.48 -6.57
CA ALA A 280 28.91 -2.54 -7.46
C ALA A 280 27.92 -3.71 -7.42
N THR A 281 27.35 -4.13 -8.55
CA THR A 281 26.66 -5.42 -8.61
C THR A 281 27.70 -6.48 -8.22
N PRO A 282 27.59 -7.17 -7.07
CA PRO A 282 28.59 -8.16 -6.72
C PRO A 282 28.57 -9.24 -7.81
N PRO A 283 29.74 -9.75 -8.21
CA PRO A 283 29.80 -10.92 -9.10
C PRO A 283 28.97 -12.03 -8.48
N MET A 284 28.23 -12.78 -9.30
CA MET A 284 27.44 -13.92 -8.84
C MET A 284 28.31 -14.79 -7.93
N GLY A 285 27.91 -14.93 -6.64
CA GLY A 285 28.60 -15.75 -5.64
C GLY A 285 29.46 -15.00 -4.62
N GLN A 286 29.68 -13.68 -4.73
CA GLN A 286 30.38 -12.90 -3.70
C GLN A 286 29.40 -11.96 -3.01
N ILE A 287 28.94 -12.33 -1.82
CA ILE A 287 28.23 -11.42 -0.90
C ILE A 287 29.28 -10.62 -0.16
N GLY A 288 29.74 -9.51 -0.75
CA GLY A 288 30.49 -8.50 -0.03
C GLY A 288 29.51 -7.63 0.75
N MET A 289 29.70 -7.45 2.05
CA MET A 289 28.99 -6.41 2.80
C MET A 289 29.51 -5.07 2.29
N ILE A 290 28.69 -4.40 1.46
CA ILE A 290 29.00 -3.06 1.01
C ILE A 290 28.55 -2.12 2.12
N GLN A 291 29.48 -1.37 2.69
CA GLN A 291 29.17 -0.36 3.68
C GLN A 291 28.65 0.89 2.98
N HIS A 292 27.35 1.17 3.17
CA HIS A 292 26.75 2.43 2.78
C HIS A 292 26.99 3.47 3.86
N ASP A 293 27.21 4.71 3.46
CA ASP A 293 27.20 5.87 4.36
C ASP A 293 25.77 6.33 4.66
N LYS A 294 24.84 6.07 3.72
CA LYS A 294 23.41 6.44 3.83
C LYS A 294 22.53 5.47 3.06
N ALA A 295 21.30 5.29 3.50
CA ALA A 295 20.22 4.65 2.75
C ALA A 295 19.58 5.69 1.83
N ARG A 296 19.75 5.52 0.51
CA ARG A 296 19.19 6.41 -0.52
C ARG A 296 17.99 5.81 -1.25
N GLY A 297 17.65 4.56 -0.98
CA GLY A 297 16.50 3.88 -1.55
C GLY A 297 15.19 4.38 -0.94
N PHE A 298 14.30 4.96 -1.75
CA PHE A 298 13.00 5.39 -1.27
C PHE A 298 12.10 4.20 -0.98
N SER A 299 11.46 4.20 0.18
CA SER A 299 10.47 3.19 0.61
C SER A 299 9.07 3.78 0.67
N SER A 300 8.09 3.10 0.09
CA SER A 300 6.68 3.52 0.13
C SER A 300 5.97 3.24 1.47
N VAL A 301 6.70 2.93 2.50
CA VAL A 301 6.30 2.75 3.91
C VAL A 301 5.01 1.91 4.08
N TYR A 302 3.82 2.57 4.14
CA TYR A 302 2.50 1.93 4.35
C TYR A 302 1.56 2.17 3.16
N GLY A 303 2.11 2.34 1.97
CA GLY A 303 1.34 2.56 0.75
C GLY A 303 0.62 1.31 0.25
N SER A 304 -0.36 1.51 -0.61
CA SER A 304 -1.06 0.42 -1.31
C SER A 304 -0.19 -0.17 -2.40
N HIS A 305 0.29 -1.38 -2.19
CA HIS A 305 1.32 -2.04 -2.99
C HIS A 305 0.90 -2.24 -4.45
N HIS A 306 -0.27 -2.81 -4.68
CA HIS A 306 -0.74 -3.17 -6.02
C HIS A 306 -1.15 -1.99 -6.90
N LYS A 307 -1.04 -0.77 -6.40
CA LYS A 307 -1.52 0.43 -7.10
C LYS A 307 -0.49 1.05 -8.03
N PHE A 308 0.79 0.68 -7.90
CA PHE A 308 1.91 1.37 -8.51
C PHE A 308 2.95 0.40 -9.04
N TYR A 309 3.73 0.86 -10.05
CA TYR A 309 4.96 0.23 -10.56
C TYR A 309 4.75 -1.13 -11.23
N GLY A 310 3.61 -1.33 -11.89
CA GLY A 310 3.25 -2.57 -12.57
C GLY A 310 2.35 -3.48 -11.74
N ALA A 311 1.36 -4.10 -12.39
CA ALA A 311 0.35 -4.93 -11.72
C ALA A 311 0.90 -6.26 -11.20
N MET A 312 2.06 -6.70 -11.68
CA MET A 312 2.72 -7.91 -11.17
C MET A 312 3.34 -7.73 -9.77
N ASP A 313 3.38 -6.50 -9.23
CA ASP A 313 3.99 -6.12 -7.94
C ASP A 313 5.48 -6.50 -7.83
N PHE A 314 6.13 -6.76 -8.95
CA PHE A 314 7.45 -7.34 -8.99
C PHE A 314 8.55 -6.38 -8.51
N PHE A 315 8.34 -5.07 -8.68
CA PHE A 315 9.29 -4.03 -8.28
C PHE A 315 8.83 -3.18 -7.11
N TYR A 316 7.64 -3.42 -6.60
CA TYR A 316 7.11 -2.64 -5.49
C TYR A 316 7.90 -2.84 -4.20
N VAL A 317 8.22 -4.08 -3.85
CA VAL A 317 9.11 -4.38 -2.74
C VAL A 317 10.50 -4.00 -3.17
N THR A 318 10.99 -2.91 -2.60
CA THR A 318 12.30 -2.34 -2.92
C THR A 318 13.46 -3.20 -2.49
N THR A 319 13.22 -4.28 -1.75
CA THR A 319 14.25 -5.23 -1.36
C THR A 319 14.65 -6.08 -2.55
N TYR A 320 15.85 -5.86 -3.01
CA TYR A 320 16.51 -6.64 -4.03
C TYR A 320 17.51 -7.60 -3.40
N TYR A 321 18.01 -8.54 -4.18
CA TYR A 321 19.04 -9.45 -3.69
C TYR A 321 20.25 -8.69 -3.12
N GLY A 322 20.68 -9.06 -1.92
CA GLY A 322 21.77 -8.39 -1.22
C GLY A 322 21.34 -7.21 -0.33
N GLY A 323 20.03 -6.95 -0.17
CA GLY A 323 19.50 -5.93 0.74
C GLY A 323 19.67 -4.50 0.26
N PHE A 324 19.94 -4.29 -1.04
CA PHE A 324 20.10 -2.97 -1.58
C PHE A 324 18.90 -2.49 -2.39
N THR A 325 18.78 -1.19 -2.55
CA THR A 325 17.69 -0.56 -3.26
C THR A 325 18.23 0.36 -4.36
N PRO A 326 18.28 -0.10 -5.64
CA PRO A 326 18.79 0.72 -6.74
C PRO A 326 17.83 1.82 -7.16
N GLY A 327 16.70 1.98 -6.45
CA GLY A 327 15.61 2.85 -6.86
C GLY A 327 14.87 2.35 -8.08
N LEU A 328 13.85 3.08 -8.51
CA LEU A 328 12.99 2.69 -9.61
C LEU A 328 12.60 3.90 -10.47
N GLN A 329 12.65 3.73 -11.76
CA GLN A 329 12.01 4.58 -12.75
C GLN A 329 10.90 3.78 -13.42
N ASN A 330 9.72 4.37 -13.54
CA ASN A 330 8.55 3.77 -14.16
C ASN A 330 7.91 4.78 -15.11
N ALA A 331 8.12 4.62 -16.40
CA ALA A 331 7.41 5.37 -17.42
C ALA A 331 6.23 4.56 -17.91
N TYR A 332 5.01 5.10 -17.83
CA TYR A 332 3.81 4.34 -18.14
C TYR A 332 2.76 5.13 -18.89
N GLY A 333 1.89 4.40 -19.58
CA GLY A 333 0.73 4.97 -20.23
C GLY A 333 -0.34 3.92 -20.48
N GLY A 334 -1.58 4.35 -20.61
CA GLY A 334 -2.68 3.43 -20.76
C GLY A 334 -3.97 4.07 -21.23
N ILE A 335 -4.96 3.20 -21.42
CA ILE A 335 -6.29 3.52 -21.90
C ILE A 335 -7.33 2.80 -21.04
N THR A 336 -8.24 3.58 -20.45
CA THR A 336 -9.42 3.04 -19.80
C THR A 336 -10.63 3.24 -20.70
N TRP A 337 -11.35 2.16 -21.01
CA TRP A 337 -12.56 2.19 -21.80
C TRP A 337 -13.75 1.66 -20.99
N LYS A 338 -14.83 2.47 -20.93
CA LYS A 338 -16.08 2.17 -20.24
C LYS A 338 -17.22 2.14 -21.24
N PRO A 339 -17.47 1.03 -21.97
CA PRO A 339 -18.53 0.95 -23.00
C PRO A 339 -19.93 1.16 -22.44
N GLY A 340 -20.08 1.11 -21.13
CA GLY A 340 -21.31 1.40 -20.39
C GLY A 340 -21.05 1.44 -18.89
N ASN A 341 -22.12 1.62 -18.11
CA ASN A 341 -22.02 1.81 -16.65
C ASN A 341 -21.60 0.54 -15.87
N LYS A 342 -21.67 -0.63 -16.52
CA LYS A 342 -21.37 -1.93 -15.89
C LYS A 342 -19.99 -2.48 -16.21
N THR A 343 -19.34 -1.98 -17.26
CA THR A 343 -18.09 -2.52 -17.78
C THR A 343 -16.99 -1.47 -17.71
N SER A 344 -15.82 -1.88 -17.24
CA SER A 344 -14.59 -1.10 -17.31
C SER A 344 -13.49 -2.00 -17.83
N LEU A 345 -12.74 -1.56 -18.82
CA LEU A 345 -11.57 -2.21 -19.38
C LEU A 345 -10.40 -1.24 -19.31
N ASP A 346 -9.23 -1.75 -18.95
CA ASP A 346 -7.99 -0.97 -18.87
C ASP A 346 -6.87 -1.74 -19.56
N LEU A 347 -6.05 -1.01 -20.30
CA LEU A 347 -4.83 -1.52 -20.91
C LEU A 347 -3.71 -0.53 -20.59
N ALA A 348 -2.67 -1.00 -19.91
CA ALA A 348 -1.51 -0.21 -19.54
C ALA A 348 -0.21 -0.84 -20.02
N TYR A 349 0.78 0.02 -20.22
CA TYR A 349 2.15 -0.37 -20.52
C TYR A 349 3.09 0.37 -19.60
N HIS A 350 4.09 -0.36 -19.07
CA HIS A 350 5.14 0.15 -18.20
C HIS A 350 6.51 -0.16 -18.79
N PHE A 351 7.38 0.83 -18.78
CA PHE A 351 8.82 0.67 -18.92
C PHE A 351 9.48 0.91 -17.59
N LEU A 352 10.21 -0.08 -17.10
CA LEU A 352 10.81 -0.11 -15.78
C LEU A 352 12.33 -0.13 -15.86
N ALA A 353 13.00 0.69 -15.06
CA ALA A 353 14.44 0.79 -14.99
C ALA A 353 14.90 1.13 -13.56
N THR A 354 16.15 0.85 -13.22
CA THR A 354 16.75 1.34 -11.97
C THR A 354 16.97 2.85 -12.01
N ALA A 355 16.83 3.54 -10.89
CA ALA A 355 17.12 4.97 -10.80
C ALA A 355 18.63 5.23 -10.88
N THR A 356 19.43 4.38 -10.23
CA THR A 356 20.90 4.50 -10.21
C THR A 356 21.55 3.66 -11.30
N GLN A 357 22.76 4.06 -11.71
CA GLN A 357 23.61 3.25 -12.57
C GLN A 357 24.24 2.12 -11.74
N LEU A 358 24.07 0.90 -12.21
CA LEU A 358 24.70 -0.27 -11.62
C LEU A 358 26.07 -0.51 -12.23
N GLN A 359 26.99 -1.06 -11.44
CA GLN A 359 28.27 -1.53 -11.95
C GLN A 359 28.03 -2.83 -12.73
N ASN A 360 28.50 -2.92 -13.96
CA ASN A 360 28.38 -4.10 -14.84
C ASN A 360 26.95 -4.52 -15.19
N ALA A 361 25.97 -3.64 -15.09
CA ALA A 361 24.60 -3.90 -15.53
C ALA A 361 23.94 -2.64 -16.08
N ASP A 362 23.06 -2.81 -17.06
CA ASP A 362 22.27 -1.74 -17.63
C ASP A 362 21.08 -1.38 -16.71
N LYS A 363 20.60 -0.12 -16.81
CA LYS A 363 19.44 0.33 -16.01
C LYS A 363 18.12 -0.34 -16.35
N PRO A 364 17.76 -0.66 -17.60
CA PRO A 364 16.47 -1.23 -17.92
C PRO A 364 16.23 -2.55 -17.17
N LEU A 365 15.06 -2.65 -16.53
CA LEU A 365 14.56 -3.84 -15.83
C LEU A 365 13.62 -4.64 -16.71
N GLY A 366 12.84 -3.96 -17.56
CA GLY A 366 11.92 -4.61 -18.47
C GLY A 366 10.72 -3.78 -18.87
N HIS A 367 9.80 -4.47 -19.55
CA HIS A 367 8.55 -3.92 -20.06
C HIS A 367 7.40 -4.77 -19.54
N GLU A 368 6.38 -4.15 -18.99
CA GLU A 368 5.15 -4.83 -18.57
C GLU A 368 3.96 -4.32 -19.37
N LEU A 369 3.15 -5.24 -19.88
CA LEU A 369 1.87 -4.95 -20.51
C LEU A 369 0.78 -5.54 -19.64
N GLU A 370 -0.20 -4.73 -19.29
CA GLU A 370 -1.26 -5.06 -18.36
C GLU A 370 -2.62 -4.89 -19.02
N PHE A 371 -3.47 -5.86 -18.82
CA PHE A 371 -4.89 -5.77 -19.13
C PHE A 371 -5.70 -6.05 -17.88
N SER A 372 -6.69 -5.24 -17.59
CA SER A 372 -7.70 -5.55 -16.61
C SER A 372 -9.10 -5.24 -17.11
N GLY A 373 -10.07 -6.00 -16.64
CA GLY A 373 -11.46 -5.81 -16.99
C GLY A 373 -12.37 -6.10 -15.81
N SER A 374 -13.50 -5.39 -15.73
CA SER A 374 -14.51 -5.67 -14.73
C SER A 374 -15.92 -5.52 -15.29
N TYR A 375 -16.83 -6.36 -14.78
CA TYR A 375 -18.25 -6.31 -15.09
C TYR A 375 -19.08 -6.37 -13.80
N SER A 376 -19.96 -5.38 -13.60
CA SER A 376 -20.91 -5.32 -12.48
C SER A 376 -22.23 -5.96 -12.88
N PHE A 377 -22.49 -7.19 -12.43
CA PHE A 377 -23.77 -7.85 -12.64
C PHE A 377 -24.90 -7.10 -11.95
N ARG A 378 -24.61 -6.69 -10.71
CA ARG A 378 -25.45 -5.85 -9.84
C ARG A 378 -24.56 -4.81 -9.15
N SER A 379 -25.16 -3.84 -8.46
CA SER A 379 -24.40 -2.83 -7.68
C SER A 379 -23.45 -3.45 -6.64
N ASN A 380 -23.78 -4.61 -6.14
CA ASN A 380 -23.06 -5.35 -5.09
C ASN A 380 -22.43 -6.67 -5.57
N ILE A 381 -22.42 -6.97 -6.87
CA ILE A 381 -21.79 -8.18 -7.42
C ILE A 381 -20.95 -7.80 -8.64
N LYS A 382 -19.64 -7.96 -8.54
CA LYS A 382 -18.69 -7.62 -9.58
C LYS A 382 -17.75 -8.79 -9.86
N MET A 383 -17.51 -9.07 -11.13
CA MET A 383 -16.43 -9.95 -11.59
C MET A 383 -15.34 -9.12 -12.25
N SER A 384 -14.10 -9.44 -11.96
CA SER A 384 -12.94 -8.77 -12.54
C SER A 384 -11.94 -9.82 -13.03
N ILE A 385 -11.24 -9.48 -14.09
CA ILE A 385 -10.16 -10.28 -14.66
C ILE A 385 -8.93 -9.40 -14.85
N GLY A 386 -7.76 -10.02 -14.84
CA GLY A 386 -6.52 -9.35 -15.21
C GLY A 386 -5.54 -10.31 -15.86
N TYR A 387 -4.70 -9.73 -16.70
CA TYR A 387 -3.58 -10.41 -17.30
C TYR A 387 -2.40 -9.44 -17.44
N SER A 388 -1.25 -9.84 -16.94
CA SER A 388 -0.01 -9.10 -17.09
C SER A 388 1.05 -9.97 -17.74
N TYR A 389 1.79 -9.35 -18.64
CA TYR A 389 2.95 -9.96 -19.31
C TYR A 389 4.15 -9.03 -19.15
N MET A 390 5.22 -9.55 -18.57
CA MET A 390 6.47 -8.81 -18.43
C MET A 390 7.58 -9.52 -19.22
N ARG A 391 8.34 -8.71 -19.97
CA ARG A 391 9.60 -9.10 -20.56
C ARG A 391 10.74 -8.42 -19.81
N GLY A 392 11.41 -9.20 -18.97
CA GLY A 392 12.55 -8.73 -18.16
C GLY A 392 13.86 -8.72 -18.94
N THR A 393 14.85 -8.07 -18.35
CA THR A 393 16.24 -8.00 -18.80
C THR A 393 17.15 -8.89 -17.97
N GLU A 394 18.42 -9.01 -18.34
CA GLU A 394 19.45 -9.67 -17.50
C GLU A 394 19.61 -8.98 -16.15
N THR A 395 19.58 -7.65 -16.14
CA THR A 395 19.65 -6.86 -14.91
C THR A 395 18.53 -7.24 -13.95
N MET A 396 17.28 -7.38 -14.45
CA MET A 396 16.17 -7.83 -13.63
C MET A 396 16.40 -9.21 -13.02
N VAL A 397 16.88 -10.16 -13.84
CA VAL A 397 17.14 -11.55 -13.38
C VAL A 397 18.15 -11.56 -12.23
N VAL A 398 19.25 -10.81 -12.38
CA VAL A 398 20.28 -10.72 -11.34
C VAL A 398 19.75 -10.06 -10.07
N LEU A 399 19.08 -8.91 -10.19
CA LEU A 399 18.63 -8.13 -9.04
C LEU A 399 17.51 -8.80 -8.24
N LYS A 400 16.64 -9.54 -8.91
CA LYS A 400 15.50 -10.20 -8.26
C LYS A 400 15.73 -11.69 -7.97
N ARG A 401 16.89 -12.23 -8.31
CA ARG A 401 17.13 -13.68 -8.28
C ARG A 401 15.99 -14.48 -8.94
N SER A 402 15.42 -13.91 -10.00
CA SER A 402 14.38 -14.63 -10.70
C SER A 402 14.98 -15.83 -11.43
N THR A 403 14.14 -16.78 -11.76
CA THR A 403 14.52 -17.86 -12.68
C THR A 403 14.99 -17.25 -14.00
N ASP A 404 15.80 -17.97 -14.76
CA ASP A 404 16.38 -17.54 -16.06
C ASP A 404 15.30 -17.21 -17.13
N ASN A 405 14.03 -17.35 -16.76
CA ASN A 405 12.90 -17.03 -17.60
C ASN A 405 12.58 -15.52 -17.52
N ARG A 406 13.01 -14.77 -18.54
CA ARG A 406 12.74 -13.33 -18.70
C ARG A 406 11.30 -13.02 -19.09
N GLN A 407 10.46 -14.03 -19.27
CA GLN A 407 9.05 -13.88 -19.63
C GLN A 407 8.15 -14.25 -18.45
N LEU A 408 7.63 -13.23 -17.79
CA LEU A 408 6.74 -13.39 -16.65
C LEU A 408 5.30 -13.23 -17.11
N ARG A 409 4.41 -14.04 -16.56
CA ARG A 409 2.97 -13.99 -16.87
C ARG A 409 2.16 -14.15 -15.62
N TRP A 410 1.16 -13.32 -15.48
CA TRP A 410 0.21 -13.40 -14.39
C TRP A 410 -1.21 -13.21 -14.91
N ALA A 411 -2.09 -14.10 -14.55
CA ALA A 411 -3.52 -14.00 -14.84
C ALA A 411 -4.32 -14.22 -13.57
N TRP A 412 -5.42 -13.51 -13.44
CA TRP A 412 -6.32 -13.68 -12.31
C TRP A 412 -7.78 -13.44 -12.70
N LEU A 413 -8.67 -14.11 -11.96
CA LEU A 413 -10.11 -13.91 -11.99
C LEU A 413 -10.62 -13.71 -10.58
N MET A 414 -11.38 -12.62 -10.34
CA MET A 414 -11.87 -12.26 -9.02
C MET A 414 -13.39 -12.02 -9.05
N LEU A 415 -14.08 -12.61 -8.09
CA LEU A 415 -15.47 -12.30 -7.77
C LEU A 415 -15.50 -11.48 -6.49
N THR A 416 -16.21 -10.35 -6.51
CA THR A 416 -16.45 -9.49 -5.35
C THR A 416 -17.95 -9.39 -5.10
N VAL A 417 -18.37 -9.61 -3.84
CA VAL A 417 -19.77 -9.52 -3.41
C VAL A 417 -19.84 -8.68 -2.13
N THR A 418 -20.57 -7.54 -2.19
CA THR A 418 -20.62 -6.55 -1.10
C THR A 418 -22.08 -6.23 -0.69
N PRO A 419 -22.81 -7.18 -0.10
CA PRO A 419 -24.18 -6.93 0.29
C PRO A 419 -24.27 -6.14 1.62
N THR A 420 -25.23 -5.23 1.71
CA THR A 420 -25.74 -4.77 3.00
C THR A 420 -26.69 -5.83 3.54
N ILE A 421 -26.33 -6.46 4.65
CA ILE A 421 -27.09 -7.54 5.28
C ILE A 421 -28.23 -6.96 6.10
N PHE A 422 -27.96 -5.87 6.80
CA PHE A 422 -28.93 -5.20 7.67
C PHE A 422 -28.69 -3.68 7.67
N SER A 423 -29.77 -2.91 7.73
CA SER A 423 -29.76 -1.48 8.01
C SER A 423 -30.98 -1.11 8.83
N SER A 424 -30.75 -0.58 10.04
CA SER A 424 -31.84 0.05 10.81
C SER A 424 -32.13 1.41 10.19
N ARG A 425 -33.28 1.59 9.61
CA ARG A 425 -33.78 2.90 9.14
C ARG A 425 -34.57 3.64 10.22
#